data_634d2b3ef16e1ab2da76168ac8a94751
#
_entry.id   634d2b3ef16e1ab2da76168ac8a94751
#
_cell.length_a   1.000
_cell.length_b   1.000
_cell.length_c   1.000
_cell.angle_alpha   90.00
_cell.angle_beta   90.00
_cell.angle_gamma   90.00
#
_symmetry.space_group_name_H-M   'P 1'
#
loop_
_entity.id
_entity.type
_entity.pdbx_description
1 polymer ?
#
loop_
_entity_poly.entity_id
_entity_poly.type
_entity_poly.pdbx_seq_one_letter_code
_entity_poly.pdbx_strand_id
1 'polypeptide(L)'
;DIIAVAEEELVKRQPEGSLGNIMADGMLAIAKEKFNQPIDASFINFGGIRLQAIPAGNITRGKLFELAPFDNVIVLQKIKGKVFQQFLNHISSRGGWPTAGMTWQIKNKEAINVLIGRKPLLETSTYTIALVDYVANGGDDCEMLKSISQINNGILFRDAIIAYFSSFTKQGKKIPAITEKRVSNAN
;
A
#
# COMPACT_ATOMS: atom_id res chain seq x y z
N ASP A 1 -2.21 -7.09 24.54
CA ASP A 1 -1.67 -8.04 23.58
C ASP A 1 -0.68 -7.34 22.63
N ILE A 2 0.62 -7.61 22.81
CA ILE A 2 1.71 -7.02 22.04
C ILE A 2 1.89 -7.84 20.76
N ILE A 3 1.79 -7.19 19.61
CA ILE A 3 1.93 -7.84 18.31
C ILE A 3 3.37 -7.77 17.80
N ALA A 4 4.01 -6.61 17.96
CA ALA A 4 5.35 -6.36 17.42
C ALA A 4 6.04 -5.25 18.21
N VAL A 5 7.30 -4.98 17.85
CA VAL A 5 8.09 -3.90 18.42
C VAL A 5 8.66 -3.06 17.28
N ALA A 6 8.38 -1.77 17.29
CA ALA A 6 8.99 -0.83 16.35
C ALA A 6 10.39 -0.44 16.84
N GLU A 7 11.37 -0.53 15.95
CA GLU A 7 12.76 -0.16 16.25
C GLU A 7 12.88 1.36 16.42
N GLU A 8 12.17 2.10 15.58
CA GLU A 8 12.09 3.55 15.58
C GLU A 8 10.64 3.97 15.37
N GLU A 9 10.34 5.27 15.52
CA GLU A 9 9.02 5.81 15.21
C GLU A 9 8.68 5.55 13.74
N LEU A 10 7.47 5.03 13.49
CA LEU A 10 6.91 4.87 12.13
C LEU A 10 6.02 6.06 11.84
N VAL A 11 6.27 6.75 10.73
CA VAL A 11 5.65 8.06 10.43
C VAL A 11 4.83 8.00 9.16
N LYS A 12 3.60 8.55 9.23
CA LYS A 12 2.75 8.81 8.08
C LYS A 12 3.21 10.10 7.41
N ARG A 13 3.55 10.04 6.12
CA ARG A 13 4.06 11.20 5.37
C ARG A 13 3.80 11.03 3.88
N GLN A 14 3.66 12.15 3.18
CA GLN A 14 3.64 12.19 1.71
C GLN A 14 4.90 12.90 1.19
N PRO A 15 5.43 12.48 0.05
CA PRO A 15 4.94 11.40 -0.83
C PRO A 15 5.26 10.00 -0.33
N GLU A 16 6.15 9.86 0.66
CA GLU A 16 6.55 8.57 1.23
C GLU A 16 6.80 8.73 2.73
N GLY A 17 6.36 7.75 3.51
CA GLY A 17 6.63 7.65 4.93
C GLY A 17 6.83 6.20 5.36
N SER A 18 7.55 6.01 6.47
CA SER A 18 7.89 4.66 6.95
C SER A 18 6.66 3.85 7.38
N LEU A 19 5.63 4.50 7.93
CA LEU A 19 4.40 3.81 8.32
C LEU A 19 3.63 3.30 7.10
N GLY A 20 3.46 4.14 6.09
CA GLY A 20 2.81 3.74 4.85
C GLY A 20 3.58 2.63 4.14
N ASN A 21 4.91 2.71 4.12
CA ASN A 21 5.74 1.70 3.48
C ASN A 21 5.56 0.32 4.09
N ILE A 22 5.62 0.20 5.43
CA ILE A 22 5.44 -1.10 6.08
C ILE A 22 4.03 -1.65 5.88
N MET A 23 3.02 -0.78 5.84
CA MET A 23 1.65 -1.20 5.56
C MET A 23 1.50 -1.71 4.12
N ALA A 24 2.10 -1.02 3.15
CA ALA A 24 2.07 -1.45 1.76
C ALA A 24 2.83 -2.77 1.55
N ASP A 25 3.97 -2.94 2.22
CA ASP A 25 4.73 -4.20 2.22
C ASP A 25 3.88 -5.34 2.78
N GLY A 26 3.18 -5.08 3.88
CA GLY A 26 2.31 -6.07 4.50
C GLY A 26 1.15 -6.48 3.60
N MET A 27 0.50 -5.50 2.95
CA MET A 27 -0.58 -5.80 2.00
C MET A 27 -0.06 -6.67 0.86
N LEU A 28 1.07 -6.30 0.26
CA LEU A 28 1.62 -7.05 -0.87
C LEU A 28 2.02 -8.47 -0.48
N ALA A 29 2.72 -8.63 0.64
CA ALA A 29 3.19 -9.94 1.11
C ALA A 29 2.02 -10.89 1.43
N ILE A 30 1.06 -10.40 2.20
CA ILE A 30 -0.09 -11.23 2.59
C ILE A 30 -1.01 -11.51 1.40
N ALA A 31 -1.20 -10.53 0.51
CA ALA A 31 -2.00 -10.76 -0.69
C ALA A 31 -1.37 -11.82 -1.61
N LYS A 32 -0.06 -11.77 -1.83
CA LYS A 32 0.63 -12.80 -2.62
C LYS A 32 0.43 -14.20 -2.04
N GLU A 33 0.52 -14.32 -0.72
CA GLU A 33 0.32 -15.59 -0.04
C GLU A 33 -1.13 -16.07 -0.17
N LYS A 34 -2.10 -15.21 0.16
CA LYS A 34 -3.50 -15.60 0.28
C LYS A 34 -4.22 -15.74 -1.05
N PHE A 35 -3.86 -14.97 -2.06
CA PHE A 35 -4.42 -15.10 -3.41
C PHE A 35 -3.66 -16.12 -4.26
N ASN A 36 -2.49 -16.54 -3.82
CA ASN A 36 -1.65 -17.56 -4.47
C ASN A 36 -1.44 -17.27 -5.96
N GLN A 37 -1.09 -16.03 -6.27
CA GLN A 37 -0.77 -15.61 -7.63
C GLN A 37 0.19 -14.42 -7.61
N PRO A 38 0.88 -14.13 -8.72
CA PRO A 38 1.75 -12.95 -8.82
C PRO A 38 0.93 -11.67 -8.70
N ILE A 39 1.47 -10.70 -7.97
CA ILE A 39 0.90 -9.36 -7.80
C ILE A 39 2.03 -8.37 -8.04
N ASP A 40 1.81 -7.37 -8.89
CA ASP A 40 2.84 -6.43 -9.27
C ASP A 40 3.06 -5.34 -8.22
N ALA A 41 2.01 -4.84 -7.61
CA ALA A 41 2.10 -3.73 -6.68
C ALA A 41 0.91 -3.69 -5.72
N SER A 42 1.11 -3.01 -4.59
CA SER A 42 0.05 -2.70 -3.63
C SER A 42 -0.03 -1.19 -3.40
N PHE A 43 -1.20 -0.72 -2.97
CA PHE A 43 -1.46 0.69 -2.66
C PHE A 43 -2.28 0.80 -1.39
N ILE A 44 -1.92 1.78 -0.56
CA ILE A 44 -2.70 2.14 0.63
C ILE A 44 -3.22 3.56 0.41
N ASN A 45 -4.53 3.75 0.45
CA ASN A 45 -5.09 5.10 0.37
C ASN A 45 -4.68 5.89 1.62
N PHE A 46 -4.13 7.07 1.39
CA PHE A 46 -3.49 7.84 2.44
C PHE A 46 -4.43 8.15 3.60
N GLY A 47 -5.67 8.52 3.31
CA GLY A 47 -6.69 8.80 4.33
C GLY A 47 -7.13 7.56 5.12
N GLY A 48 -6.85 6.36 4.63
CA GLY A 48 -7.12 5.10 5.33
C GLY A 48 -6.14 4.82 6.47
N ILE A 49 -5.00 5.51 6.51
CA ILE A 49 -4.03 5.42 7.60
C ILE A 49 -4.48 6.39 8.69
N ARG A 50 -5.02 5.87 9.79
CA ARG A 50 -5.73 6.70 10.78
C ARG A 50 -4.88 7.18 11.94
N LEU A 51 -3.57 6.89 11.94
CA LEU A 51 -2.61 7.42 12.90
C LEU A 51 -1.53 8.20 12.15
N GLN A 52 -1.05 9.30 12.74
CA GLN A 52 0.03 10.08 12.15
C GLN A 52 1.40 9.43 12.37
N ALA A 53 1.52 8.64 13.45
CA ALA A 53 2.75 7.94 13.78
C ALA A 53 2.46 6.80 14.74
N ILE A 54 3.38 5.83 14.78
CA ILE A 54 3.44 4.81 15.81
C ILE A 54 4.80 4.99 16.50
N PRO A 55 4.83 5.27 17.80
CA PRO A 55 6.10 5.44 18.52
C PRO A 55 6.98 4.19 18.50
N ALA A 56 8.29 4.36 18.66
CA ALA A 56 9.20 3.24 18.92
C ALA A 56 8.74 2.45 20.15
N GLY A 57 8.99 1.15 20.13
CA GLY A 57 8.62 0.26 21.23
C GLY A 57 7.44 -0.64 20.87
N ASN A 58 6.72 -1.09 21.88
CA ASN A 58 5.66 -2.08 21.72
C ASN A 58 4.48 -1.58 20.89
N ILE A 59 4.04 -2.41 19.96
CA ILE A 59 2.85 -2.18 19.14
C ILE A 59 1.80 -3.19 19.57
N THR A 60 0.69 -2.69 20.09
CA THR A 60 -0.40 -3.54 20.57
C THR A 60 -1.41 -3.81 19.47
N ARG A 61 -2.22 -4.86 19.66
CA ARG A 61 -3.36 -5.14 18.79
C ARG A 61 -4.32 -3.94 18.72
N GLY A 62 -4.59 -3.32 19.88
CA GLY A 62 -5.43 -2.12 19.95
C GLY A 62 -4.90 -0.98 19.11
N LYS A 63 -3.58 -0.79 19.09
CA LYS A 63 -2.94 0.25 18.27
C LYS A 63 -3.16 -0.02 16.77
N LEU A 64 -3.10 -1.28 16.35
CA LEU A 64 -3.35 -1.65 14.96
C LEU A 64 -4.83 -1.48 14.58
N PHE A 65 -5.75 -1.66 15.52
CA PHE A 65 -7.17 -1.34 15.30
C PHE A 65 -7.38 0.17 15.14
N GLU A 66 -6.66 1.00 15.89
CA GLU A 66 -6.70 2.46 15.70
C GLU A 66 -6.11 2.86 14.33
N LEU A 67 -5.07 2.17 13.89
CA LEU A 67 -4.38 2.44 12.62
C LEU A 67 -5.29 2.15 11.42
N ALA A 68 -5.98 1.01 11.44
CA ALA A 68 -6.83 0.53 10.35
C ALA A 68 -8.19 0.08 10.93
N PRO A 69 -9.06 1.03 11.31
CA PRO A 69 -10.30 0.72 12.05
C PRO A 69 -11.43 0.19 11.17
N PHE A 70 -11.29 0.25 9.85
CA PHE A 70 -12.37 -0.12 8.94
C PHE A 70 -12.32 -1.61 8.60
N ASP A 71 -13.47 -2.19 8.24
CA ASP A 71 -13.59 -3.59 7.84
C ASP A 71 -13.38 -3.78 6.33
N ASN A 72 -12.47 -3.02 5.75
CA ASN A 72 -12.13 -3.14 4.34
C ASN A 72 -11.41 -4.46 4.05
N VAL A 73 -11.73 -5.05 2.90
CA VAL A 73 -11.05 -6.26 2.43
C VAL A 73 -10.04 -5.91 1.34
N ILE A 74 -8.98 -6.72 1.25
CA ILE A 74 -8.02 -6.62 0.16
C ILE A 74 -8.65 -7.26 -1.08
N VAL A 75 -8.60 -6.56 -2.20
CA VAL A 75 -9.01 -7.08 -3.50
C VAL A 75 -7.88 -6.95 -4.51
N LEU A 76 -7.91 -7.78 -5.54
CA LEU A 76 -7.02 -7.65 -6.68
C LEU A 76 -7.79 -7.12 -7.88
N GLN A 77 -7.14 -6.25 -8.63
CA GLN A 77 -7.64 -5.81 -9.95
C GLN A 77 -6.54 -5.99 -10.98
N LYS A 78 -6.92 -6.52 -12.16
CA LYS A 78 -6.02 -6.64 -13.30
C LYS A 78 -6.33 -5.47 -14.23
N ILE A 79 -5.37 -4.56 -14.37
CA ILE A 79 -5.57 -3.30 -15.08
C ILE A 79 -4.57 -3.15 -16.23
N LYS A 80 -5.01 -2.54 -17.32
CA LYS A 80 -4.10 -2.16 -18.41
C LYS A 80 -3.19 -1.03 -17.97
N GLY A 81 -1.98 -1.01 -18.52
CA GLY A 81 -1.00 0.02 -18.20
C GLY A 81 -1.51 1.43 -18.41
N LYS A 82 -2.35 1.65 -19.42
CA LYS A 82 -2.97 2.96 -19.67
C LYS A 82 -3.83 3.41 -18.48
N VAL A 83 -4.66 2.52 -17.95
CA VAL A 83 -5.50 2.80 -16.77
C VAL A 83 -4.61 2.95 -15.52
N PHE A 84 -3.58 2.13 -15.42
CA PHE A 84 -2.62 2.22 -14.32
C PHE A 84 -1.95 3.59 -14.29
N GLN A 85 -1.54 4.12 -15.43
CA GLN A 85 -0.97 5.47 -15.52
C GLN A 85 -1.99 6.53 -15.06
N GLN A 86 -3.25 6.39 -15.46
CA GLN A 86 -4.32 7.30 -15.00
C GLN A 86 -4.49 7.26 -13.48
N PHE A 87 -4.48 6.06 -12.91
CA PHE A 87 -4.56 5.87 -11.46
C PHE A 87 -3.37 6.52 -10.74
N LEU A 88 -2.15 6.28 -11.24
CA LEU A 88 -0.93 6.87 -10.66
C LEU A 88 -0.94 8.41 -10.76
N ASN A 89 -1.41 8.96 -11.87
CA ASN A 89 -1.57 10.41 -12.01
C ASN A 89 -2.57 10.95 -11.00
N HIS A 90 -3.69 10.26 -10.82
CA HIS A 90 -4.71 10.67 -9.85
C HIS A 90 -4.15 10.72 -8.43
N ILE A 91 -3.51 9.64 -7.95
CA ILE A 91 -2.96 9.62 -6.60
C ILE A 91 -1.77 10.56 -6.45
N SER A 92 -1.00 10.79 -7.51
CA SER A 92 0.08 11.78 -7.52
C SER A 92 -0.44 13.21 -7.37
N SER A 93 -1.59 13.52 -7.99
CA SER A 93 -2.25 14.82 -7.82
C SER A 93 -2.67 15.08 -6.37
N ARG A 94 -2.75 14.05 -5.56
CA ARG A 94 -3.12 14.11 -4.14
C ARG A 94 -1.92 13.92 -3.22
N GLY A 95 -0.70 14.04 -3.73
CA GLY A 95 0.53 13.98 -2.96
C GLY A 95 1.20 12.62 -2.89
N GLY A 96 0.62 11.60 -3.51
CA GLY A 96 1.14 10.24 -3.53
C GLY A 96 0.57 9.37 -2.41
N TRP A 97 0.49 8.06 -2.68
CA TRP A 97 0.06 7.06 -1.71
C TRP A 97 1.18 6.06 -1.44
N PRO A 98 1.18 5.44 -0.25
CA PRO A 98 2.09 4.34 0.04
C PRO A 98 1.93 3.20 -0.97
N THR A 99 3.06 2.62 -1.39
CA THR A 99 3.10 1.54 -2.37
C THR A 99 4.20 0.54 -2.05
N ALA A 100 4.07 -0.66 -2.57
CA ALA A 100 5.11 -1.67 -2.60
C ALA A 100 5.12 -2.30 -4.00
N GLY A 101 6.31 -2.73 -4.45
CA GLY A 101 6.49 -3.38 -5.74
C GLY A 101 6.83 -2.44 -6.89
N MET A 102 6.82 -1.14 -6.68
CA MET A 102 7.09 -0.17 -7.73
C MET A 102 7.61 1.15 -7.17
N THR A 103 8.11 2.00 -8.06
CA THR A 103 8.56 3.35 -7.74
C THR A 103 8.10 4.33 -8.83
N TRP A 104 7.90 5.58 -8.46
CA TRP A 104 7.69 6.66 -9.44
C TRP A 104 8.03 8.00 -8.84
N GLN A 105 8.12 9.01 -9.70
CA GLN A 105 8.30 10.40 -9.28
C GLN A 105 7.06 11.21 -9.61
N ILE A 106 6.82 12.25 -8.83
CA ILE A 106 5.71 13.18 -9.04
C ILE A 106 6.28 14.47 -9.62
N LYS A 107 5.74 14.89 -10.77
CA LYS A 107 6.06 16.15 -11.40
C LYS A 107 4.78 16.75 -11.99
N ASN A 108 4.50 18.01 -11.66
CA ASN A 108 3.28 18.70 -12.11
C ASN A 108 2.01 17.88 -11.83
N LYS A 109 1.95 17.26 -10.64
CA LYS A 109 0.81 16.43 -10.17
C LYS A 109 0.59 15.16 -11.01
N GLU A 110 1.58 14.73 -11.78
CA GLU A 110 1.51 13.50 -12.56
C GLU A 110 2.64 12.55 -12.17
N ALA A 111 2.44 11.27 -12.43
CA ALA A 111 3.44 10.24 -12.20
C ALA A 111 4.36 10.13 -13.42
N ILE A 112 5.66 10.27 -13.20
CA ILE A 112 6.69 10.09 -14.20
C ILE A 112 7.71 9.07 -13.74
N ASN A 113 8.52 8.56 -14.67
CA ASN A 113 9.57 7.58 -14.37
C ASN A 113 9.04 6.38 -13.59
N VAL A 114 7.90 5.86 -14.03
CA VAL A 114 7.21 4.75 -13.39
C VAL A 114 7.96 3.45 -13.67
N LEU A 115 8.39 2.77 -12.59
CA LEU A 115 9.04 1.46 -12.67
C LEU A 115 8.24 0.45 -11.87
N ILE A 116 7.82 -0.63 -12.50
CA ILE A 116 7.12 -1.74 -11.87
C ILE A 116 8.04 -2.95 -11.92
N GLY A 117 8.46 -3.43 -10.75
CA GLY A 117 9.47 -4.47 -10.71
C GLY A 117 10.74 -4.08 -11.45
N ARG A 118 11.15 -2.81 -11.35
CA ARG A 118 12.31 -2.19 -12.01
C ARG A 118 12.19 -2.05 -13.53
N LYS A 119 11.00 -2.28 -14.11
CA LYS A 119 10.76 -2.14 -15.55
C LYS A 119 9.80 -0.99 -15.81
N PRO A 120 10.02 -0.21 -16.88
CA PRO A 120 9.08 0.86 -17.23
C PRO A 120 7.68 0.35 -17.45
N LEU A 121 6.69 1.15 -17.02
CA LEU A 121 5.29 0.84 -17.29
C LEU A 121 5.02 0.85 -18.79
N LEU A 122 4.32 -0.18 -19.27
CA LEU A 122 3.91 -0.30 -20.67
C LEU A 122 2.38 -0.17 -20.75
N GLU A 123 1.89 0.77 -21.55
CA GLU A 123 0.44 1.04 -21.64
C GLU A 123 -0.38 -0.18 -22.09
N THR A 124 0.22 -1.05 -22.89
CA THR A 124 -0.47 -2.23 -23.43
C THR A 124 -0.38 -3.48 -22.57
N SER A 125 0.48 -3.45 -21.55
CA SER A 125 0.61 -4.57 -20.60
C SER A 125 -0.52 -4.57 -19.59
N THR A 126 -0.76 -5.73 -18.96
CA THR A 126 -1.72 -5.87 -17.87
C THR A 126 -0.97 -6.10 -16.59
N TYR A 127 -1.37 -5.39 -15.54
CA TYR A 127 -0.76 -5.46 -14.21
C TYR A 127 -1.79 -5.87 -13.18
N THR A 128 -1.36 -6.62 -12.18
CA THR A 128 -2.21 -7.01 -11.05
C THR A 128 -1.84 -6.16 -9.85
N ILE A 129 -2.80 -5.41 -9.33
CA ILE A 129 -2.61 -4.54 -8.15
C ILE A 129 -3.48 -5.02 -6.99
N ALA A 130 -2.97 -4.85 -5.77
CA ALA A 130 -3.70 -5.11 -4.53
C ALA A 130 -4.04 -3.77 -3.86
N LEU A 131 -5.28 -3.62 -3.42
CA LEU A 131 -5.76 -2.45 -2.72
C LEU A 131 -7.04 -2.81 -1.95
N VAL A 132 -7.59 -1.89 -1.19
CA VAL A 132 -8.84 -2.18 -0.47
C VAL A 132 -10.06 -1.96 -1.36
N ASP A 133 -11.13 -2.68 -1.07
CA ASP A 133 -12.41 -2.65 -1.80
C ASP A 133 -12.98 -1.23 -1.92
N TYR A 134 -12.86 -0.43 -0.88
CA TYR A 134 -13.30 0.98 -0.90
C TYR A 134 -12.71 1.73 -2.11
N VAL A 135 -11.41 1.59 -2.34
CA VAL A 135 -10.72 2.25 -3.47
C VAL A 135 -11.12 1.63 -4.80
N ALA A 136 -11.16 0.30 -4.87
CA ALA A 136 -11.55 -0.42 -6.10
C ALA A 136 -12.98 -0.07 -6.52
N ASN A 137 -13.85 0.26 -5.58
CA ASN A 137 -15.23 0.68 -5.84
C ASN A 137 -15.36 2.18 -6.17
N GLY A 138 -14.25 2.88 -6.35
CA GLY A 138 -14.23 4.29 -6.72
C GLY A 138 -14.02 5.26 -5.58
N GLY A 139 -13.71 4.76 -4.38
CA GLY A 139 -13.38 5.61 -3.22
C GLY A 139 -12.19 6.51 -3.50
N ASP A 140 -12.10 7.64 -2.80
CA ASP A 140 -11.08 8.67 -3.02
C ASP A 140 -11.03 9.15 -4.47
N ASP A 141 -12.19 9.18 -5.13
CA ASP A 141 -12.37 9.59 -6.53
C ASP A 141 -11.60 8.72 -7.54
N CYS A 142 -11.36 7.46 -7.21
CA CYS A 142 -10.69 6.51 -8.12
C CYS A 142 -11.69 5.93 -9.13
N GLU A 143 -12.37 6.79 -9.87
CA GLU A 143 -13.40 6.39 -10.84
C GLU A 143 -12.87 5.44 -11.92
N MET A 144 -11.59 5.57 -12.29
CA MET A 144 -10.97 4.74 -13.32
C MET A 144 -10.91 3.26 -12.95
N LEU A 145 -11.03 2.92 -11.66
CA LEU A 145 -10.98 1.54 -11.17
C LEU A 145 -12.36 0.90 -11.03
N LYS A 146 -13.41 1.70 -10.99
CA LYS A 146 -14.76 1.28 -10.59
C LYS A 146 -15.36 0.19 -11.48
N SER A 147 -15.09 0.23 -12.78
CA SER A 147 -15.63 -0.75 -13.74
C SER A 147 -14.78 -2.01 -13.90
N ILE A 148 -13.62 -2.06 -13.24
CA ILE A 148 -12.67 -3.17 -13.36
C ILE A 148 -13.04 -4.28 -12.37
N SER A 149 -13.11 -5.51 -12.84
CA SER A 149 -13.45 -6.67 -12.02
C SER A 149 -12.48 -6.82 -10.84
N GLN A 150 -13.01 -7.23 -9.69
CA GLN A 150 -12.25 -7.46 -8.47
C GLN A 150 -12.19 -8.95 -8.16
N ILE A 151 -11.02 -9.40 -7.69
CA ILE A 151 -10.88 -10.73 -7.09
C ILE A 151 -10.89 -10.50 -5.59
N ASN A 152 -11.87 -11.08 -4.90
CA ASN A 152 -12.09 -10.91 -3.47
C ASN A 152 -12.24 -12.29 -2.81
N ASN A 153 -11.46 -12.58 -1.80
CA ASN A 153 -11.55 -13.81 -1.02
C ASN A 153 -11.78 -13.56 0.48
N GLY A 154 -12.26 -12.36 0.82
CA GLY A 154 -12.69 -12.02 2.17
C GLY A 154 -11.58 -11.68 3.17
N ILE A 155 -10.36 -11.38 2.70
CA ILE A 155 -9.25 -11.08 3.59
C ILE A 155 -9.34 -9.63 4.07
N LEU A 156 -9.55 -9.43 5.37
CA LEU A 156 -9.54 -8.09 5.95
C LEU A 156 -8.15 -7.47 5.89
N PHE A 157 -8.07 -6.23 5.44
CA PHE A 157 -6.81 -5.49 5.39
C PHE A 157 -6.18 -5.39 6.79
N ARG A 158 -6.96 -5.08 7.82
CA ARG A 158 -6.46 -5.01 9.20
C ARG A 158 -5.82 -6.33 9.64
N ASP A 159 -6.46 -7.45 9.33
CA ASP A 159 -5.93 -8.78 9.69
C ASP A 159 -4.61 -9.05 8.96
N ALA A 160 -4.49 -8.62 7.71
CA ALA A 160 -3.25 -8.73 6.95
C ALA A 160 -2.12 -7.93 7.60
N ILE A 161 -2.41 -6.72 8.07
CA ILE A 161 -1.42 -5.87 8.76
C ILE A 161 -1.01 -6.52 10.09
N ILE A 162 -1.96 -7.02 10.87
CA ILE A 162 -1.66 -7.73 12.12
C ILE A 162 -0.77 -8.95 11.85
N ALA A 163 -1.10 -9.75 10.85
CA ALA A 163 -0.33 -10.92 10.48
C ALA A 163 1.09 -10.56 10.03
N TYR A 164 1.23 -9.52 9.23
CA TYR A 164 2.53 -9.08 8.75
C TYR A 164 3.40 -8.55 9.89
N PHE A 165 2.87 -7.69 10.75
CA PHE A 165 3.59 -7.17 11.92
C PHE A 165 4.00 -8.31 12.84
N SER A 166 3.08 -9.25 13.10
CA SER A 166 3.34 -10.46 13.89
C SER A 166 4.48 -11.30 13.33
N SER A 167 4.65 -11.33 12.02
CA SER A 167 5.72 -12.10 11.37
C SER A 167 7.11 -11.64 11.77
N PHE A 168 7.30 -10.36 12.05
CA PHE A 168 8.56 -9.84 12.55
C PHE A 168 8.89 -10.44 13.92
N THR A 169 7.92 -10.42 14.82
CA THR A 169 8.08 -11.00 16.16
C THR A 169 8.40 -12.49 16.09
N LYS A 170 7.72 -13.23 15.22
CA LYS A 170 7.97 -14.66 15.02
C LYS A 170 9.38 -14.95 14.52
N GLN A 171 9.98 -14.00 13.82
CA GLN A 171 11.35 -14.10 13.32
C GLN A 171 12.38 -13.51 14.30
N GLY A 172 11.94 -13.05 15.48
CA GLY A 172 12.81 -12.42 16.46
C GLY A 172 13.30 -11.03 16.03
N LYS A 173 12.55 -10.35 15.18
CA LYS A 173 12.95 -9.06 14.60
C LYS A 173 12.03 -7.94 15.05
N LYS A 174 12.60 -6.73 15.16
CA LYS A 174 11.84 -5.49 15.33
C LYS A 174 11.49 -4.94 13.94
N ILE A 175 10.45 -4.12 13.89
CA ILE A 175 10.04 -3.46 12.65
C ILE A 175 10.90 -2.22 12.44
N PRO A 176 11.68 -2.14 11.34
CA PRO A 176 12.49 -0.96 11.04
C PRO A 176 11.66 0.14 10.39
N ALA A 177 12.06 1.39 10.59
CA ALA A 177 11.50 2.54 9.89
C ALA A 177 12.31 2.78 8.61
N ILE A 178 11.75 2.41 7.46
CA ILE A 178 12.45 2.47 6.17
C ILE A 178 11.72 3.40 5.21
N THR A 179 12.48 4.32 4.60
CA THR A 179 12.11 5.06 3.40
C THR A 179 13.21 4.84 2.35
N GLU A 180 12.84 4.73 1.08
CA GLU A 180 13.78 4.31 0.04
C GLU A 180 13.45 4.94 -1.33
N LYS A 181 12.79 6.09 -1.32
CA LYS A 181 12.37 6.81 -2.52
C LYS A 181 11.48 5.98 -3.44
N ARG A 182 10.49 5.31 -2.84
CA ARG A 182 9.46 4.59 -3.63
C ARG A 182 8.61 5.58 -4.42
N VAL A 183 8.20 6.66 -3.76
CA VAL A 183 7.52 7.80 -4.37
C VAL A 183 8.25 9.05 -3.94
N SER A 184 8.68 9.86 -4.89
CA SER A 184 9.44 11.08 -4.60
C SER A 184 9.03 12.21 -5.54
N ASN A 185 9.23 13.45 -5.10
CA ASN A 185 9.00 14.61 -5.95
C ASN A 185 10.19 14.80 -6.89
N ALA A 186 9.92 14.99 -8.18
CA ALA A 186 10.93 15.34 -9.16
C ALA A 186 11.24 16.82 -9.06
N ASN A 187 12.46 17.17 -9.37
CA ASN A 187 12.91 18.56 -9.40
C ASN A 187 12.46 19.28 -10.68
#